data_777a355411e38cbaa716f493653c5f63
#
_entry.id   777a355411e38cbaa716f493653c5f63
#
_cell.length_a   1.000
_cell.length_b   1.000
_cell.length_c   1.000
_cell.angle_alpha   90.00
_cell.angle_beta   90.00
_cell.angle_gamma   90.00
#
_symmetry.space_group_name_H-M   'P 1'
#
loop_
_entity.id
_entity.type
_entity.pdbx_description
1 polymer ?
#
loop_
_entity_poly.entity_id
_entity_poly.type
_entity_poly.pdbx_seq_one_letter_code
_entity_poly.pdbx_strand_id
1 'polypeptide(L)'
;RYSSTSRGLGDVYKRQIGTHAANMVEYVTGKKIKRLLSKVNVFVEGRLLEDDGNVLISLEDNIEGNLMTSQIATGEENDLKIRVWGDKGGIEWKHSTPNTLIHKLSDGPNQILRAGVDNSYLSDFALAHCRTPSGHPEGFIEAFANIYRNFAYSVVNFIEKKDNDSIYDYPTVEDGYRGMKFIDAVIESSKTSEWTNV
;
A
#
# COMPACT_ATOMS: atom_id res chain seq x y z
N ARG A 1 11.78 27.64 5.81
CA ARG A 1 13.20 27.30 5.49
C ARG A 1 13.38 25.81 5.80
N TYR A 2 13.32 24.96 4.78
CA TYR A 2 13.70 23.56 4.93
C TYR A 2 15.22 23.46 4.90
N SER A 3 15.80 22.86 5.96
CA SER A 3 17.25 22.77 6.14
C SER A 3 17.86 21.85 5.06
N SER A 4 19.03 22.23 4.57
CA SER A 4 19.77 21.61 3.47
C SER A 4 20.35 20.21 3.77
N THR A 5 20.12 19.63 4.93
CA THR A 5 20.65 18.34 5.34
C THR A 5 19.79 17.13 4.93
N SER A 6 18.63 17.35 4.30
CA SER A 6 17.73 16.28 3.86
C SER A 6 17.91 15.85 2.40
N ARG A 7 18.93 16.34 1.67
CA ARG A 7 19.07 16.10 0.23
C ARG A 7 19.22 14.62 -0.18
N GLY A 8 19.76 13.78 0.67
CA GLY A 8 19.89 12.33 0.37
C GLY A 8 18.71 11.48 0.79
N LEU A 9 18.02 11.84 1.88
CA LEU A 9 16.85 11.10 2.39
C LEU A 9 15.56 11.45 1.65
N GLY A 10 15.40 12.69 1.19
CA GLY A 10 14.22 13.12 0.43
C GLY A 10 14.08 12.39 -0.92
N ASP A 11 15.19 12.01 -1.53
CA ASP A 11 15.21 11.36 -2.84
C ASP A 11 14.81 9.88 -2.77
N VAL A 12 15.11 9.20 -1.66
CA VAL A 12 14.68 7.81 -1.40
C VAL A 12 13.19 7.75 -1.07
N TYR A 13 12.66 8.72 -0.32
CA TYR A 13 11.27 8.75 0.13
C TYR A 13 10.24 8.81 -1.02
N LYS A 14 10.55 9.42 -2.15
CA LYS A 14 9.59 9.61 -3.26
C LYS A 14 9.32 8.32 -4.03
N ARG A 15 10.35 7.56 -4.33
CA ARG A 15 10.22 6.23 -4.94
C ARG A 15 9.51 5.28 -3.98
N GLN A 16 9.72 5.46 -2.68
CA GLN A 16 9.11 4.67 -1.62
C GLN A 16 7.60 4.85 -1.55
N ILE A 17 7.06 6.08 -1.65
CA ILE A 17 5.60 6.31 -1.59
C ILE A 17 4.89 5.62 -2.76
N GLY A 18 5.44 5.71 -3.96
CA GLY A 18 4.89 5.04 -5.15
C GLY A 18 4.87 3.52 -5.02
N THR A 19 5.93 2.92 -4.48
CA THR A 19 5.99 1.47 -4.24
C THR A 19 5.00 1.02 -3.17
N HIS A 20 4.81 1.80 -2.10
CA HIS A 20 3.80 1.48 -1.07
C HIS A 20 2.38 1.50 -1.65
N ALA A 21 2.04 2.51 -2.46
CA ALA A 21 0.73 2.61 -3.08
C ALA A 21 0.48 1.44 -4.05
N ALA A 22 1.44 1.09 -4.90
CA ALA A 22 1.33 -0.03 -5.84
C ALA A 22 1.23 -1.38 -5.10
N ASN A 23 2.07 -1.60 -4.09
CA ASN A 23 2.02 -2.80 -3.27
C ASN A 23 0.66 -2.94 -2.57
N MET A 24 0.15 -1.86 -1.98
CA MET A 24 -1.17 -1.88 -1.33
C MET A 24 -2.30 -2.22 -2.31
N VAL A 25 -2.26 -1.70 -3.54
CA VAL A 25 -3.27 -2.05 -4.56
C VAL A 25 -3.18 -3.55 -4.89
N GLU A 26 -1.99 -4.08 -5.18
CA GLU A 26 -1.82 -5.49 -5.49
C GLU A 26 -2.20 -6.39 -4.32
N TYR A 27 -1.84 -6.00 -3.10
CA TYR A 27 -2.15 -6.76 -1.88
C TYR A 27 -3.66 -6.81 -1.63
N VAL A 28 -4.34 -5.67 -1.66
CA VAL A 28 -5.79 -5.59 -1.36
C VAL A 28 -6.64 -6.23 -2.46
N THR A 29 -6.24 -6.10 -3.72
CA THR A 29 -7.01 -6.66 -4.84
C THR A 29 -6.66 -8.12 -5.14
N GLY A 30 -5.49 -8.59 -4.69
CA GLY A 30 -4.95 -9.89 -5.08
C GLY A 30 -4.59 -9.98 -6.56
N LYS A 31 -4.46 -8.83 -7.26
CA LYS A 31 -4.21 -8.74 -8.70
C LYS A 31 -2.96 -7.94 -9.00
N LYS A 32 -2.18 -8.37 -9.98
CA LYS A 32 -0.95 -7.70 -10.37
C LYS A 32 -1.22 -6.58 -11.38
N ILE A 33 -0.52 -5.46 -11.20
CA ILE A 33 -0.49 -4.38 -12.19
C ILE A 33 0.29 -4.90 -13.40
N LYS A 34 -0.34 -4.86 -14.58
CA LYS A 34 0.26 -5.34 -15.84
C LYS A 34 0.90 -4.22 -16.64
N ARG A 35 0.23 -3.09 -16.71
CA ARG A 35 0.71 -1.92 -17.45
C ARG A 35 0.24 -0.64 -16.78
N LEU A 36 0.91 0.44 -17.07
CA LEU A 36 0.60 1.75 -16.54
C LEU A 36 0.85 2.87 -17.55
N LEU A 37 0.16 4.00 -17.35
CA LEU A 37 0.43 5.26 -18.01
C LEU A 37 0.64 6.32 -16.92
N SER A 38 1.77 6.99 -16.94
CA SER A 38 2.14 7.90 -15.86
C SER A 38 2.50 9.31 -16.33
N LYS A 39 2.34 10.24 -15.39
CA LYS A 39 2.93 11.57 -15.46
C LYS A 39 3.53 11.90 -14.11
N VAL A 40 4.84 12.10 -14.08
CA VAL A 40 5.56 12.55 -12.88
C VAL A 40 6.20 13.90 -13.14
N ASN A 41 6.28 14.73 -12.08
CA ASN A 41 6.72 16.12 -12.18
C ASN A 41 7.67 16.48 -11.04
N VAL A 42 8.51 17.48 -11.28
CA VAL A 42 9.30 18.18 -10.26
C VAL A 42 8.77 19.60 -10.19
N PHE A 43 8.06 19.94 -9.13
CA PHE A 43 7.51 21.28 -8.91
C PHE A 43 8.39 22.15 -8.03
N VAL A 44 9.13 21.55 -7.10
CA VAL A 44 9.99 22.30 -6.19
C VAL A 44 11.36 22.49 -6.81
N GLU A 45 11.75 23.76 -7.02
CA GLU A 45 13.05 24.11 -7.58
C GLU A 45 14.23 23.49 -6.79
N GLY A 46 15.21 22.98 -7.50
CA GLY A 46 16.42 22.36 -6.94
C GLY A 46 16.24 20.93 -6.46
N ARG A 47 15.07 20.31 -6.64
CA ARG A 47 14.91 18.85 -6.45
C ARG A 47 15.41 18.09 -7.68
N LEU A 48 16.05 16.96 -7.44
CA LEU A 48 16.58 16.08 -8.49
C LEU A 48 15.62 14.98 -8.90
N LEU A 49 14.66 14.63 -8.02
CA LEU A 49 13.65 13.61 -8.28
C LEU A 49 12.25 14.21 -8.22
N GLU A 50 11.33 13.53 -8.84
CA GLU A 50 9.92 13.89 -8.95
C GLU A 50 9.28 14.04 -7.56
N ASP A 51 8.43 15.03 -7.38
CA ASP A 51 7.73 15.32 -6.12
C ASP A 51 6.20 15.21 -6.23
N ASP A 52 5.73 14.89 -7.44
CA ASP A 52 4.32 14.62 -7.72
C ASP A 52 4.22 13.57 -8.83
N GLY A 53 3.21 12.71 -8.74
CA GLY A 53 2.97 11.66 -9.73
C GLY A 53 1.53 11.20 -9.78
N ASN A 54 1.04 11.05 -11.01
CA ASN A 54 -0.27 10.49 -11.33
C ASN A 54 -0.06 9.31 -12.27
N VAL A 55 -0.66 8.16 -11.95
CA VAL A 55 -0.47 6.91 -12.68
C VAL A 55 -1.81 6.24 -12.91
N LEU A 56 -2.20 6.06 -14.16
CA LEU A 56 -3.27 5.15 -14.54
C LEU A 56 -2.70 3.74 -14.54
N ILE A 57 -3.41 2.79 -13.99
CA ILE A 57 -2.99 1.39 -13.88
C ILE A 57 -4.04 0.46 -14.47
N SER A 58 -3.55 -0.57 -15.16
CA SER A 58 -4.36 -1.69 -15.65
C SER A 58 -3.82 -2.96 -15.01
N LEU A 59 -4.66 -3.65 -14.25
CA LEU A 59 -4.34 -4.89 -13.54
C LEU A 59 -4.80 -6.10 -14.35
N GLU A 60 -4.58 -7.28 -13.78
CA GLU A 60 -5.20 -8.51 -14.26
C GLU A 60 -6.72 -8.41 -14.25
N ASP A 61 -7.38 -9.28 -15.02
CA ASP A 61 -8.84 -9.39 -15.11
C ASP A 61 -9.55 -8.08 -15.53
N ASN A 62 -8.85 -7.22 -16.30
CA ASN A 62 -9.37 -5.95 -16.80
C ASN A 62 -9.80 -4.96 -15.69
N ILE A 63 -9.14 -5.01 -14.55
CA ILE A 63 -9.34 -4.03 -13.49
C ILE A 63 -8.54 -2.78 -13.83
N GLU A 64 -9.17 -1.63 -13.77
CA GLU A 64 -8.56 -0.34 -14.02
C GLU A 64 -8.54 0.50 -12.75
N GLY A 65 -7.52 1.33 -12.59
CA GLY A 65 -7.38 2.19 -11.43
C GLY A 65 -6.47 3.38 -11.67
N ASN A 66 -6.32 4.19 -10.65
CA ASN A 66 -5.38 5.30 -10.65
C ASN A 66 -4.66 5.40 -9.30
N LEU A 67 -3.40 5.76 -9.35
CA LEU A 67 -2.60 6.10 -8.20
C LEU A 67 -2.20 7.58 -8.28
N MET A 68 -2.28 8.26 -7.15
CA MET A 68 -1.74 9.61 -6.99
C MET A 68 -0.76 9.60 -5.82
N THR A 69 0.42 10.13 -6.04
CA THR A 69 1.45 10.29 -5.00
C THR A 69 2.02 11.69 -5.06
N SER A 70 2.06 12.40 -3.93
CA SER A 70 2.55 13.77 -3.90
C SER A 70 3.26 14.05 -2.58
N GLN A 71 4.39 14.74 -2.65
CA GLN A 71 5.11 15.28 -1.48
C GLN A 71 4.93 16.79 -1.31
N ILE A 72 4.08 17.36 -2.13
CA ILE A 72 3.78 18.78 -2.15
C ILE A 72 2.31 19.07 -1.84
N ALA A 73 1.53 18.04 -1.53
CA ALA A 73 0.14 18.15 -1.10
C ALA A 73 0.08 18.75 0.32
N THR A 74 0.06 20.06 0.40
CA THR A 74 0.12 20.80 1.67
C THR A 74 -1.10 20.47 2.53
N GLY A 75 -0.84 20.02 3.76
CA GLY A 75 -1.88 19.72 4.75
C GLY A 75 -2.36 18.26 4.74
N GLU A 76 -1.94 17.45 3.77
CA GLU A 76 -2.36 16.03 3.69
C GLU A 76 -1.55 15.10 4.63
N GLU A 77 -0.48 15.59 5.26
CA GLU A 77 0.38 14.79 6.14
C GLU A 77 0.83 13.48 5.46
N ASN A 78 0.65 12.32 6.12
CA ASN A 78 0.93 11.00 5.54
C ASN A 78 -0.39 10.27 5.24
N ASP A 79 -1.23 10.86 4.38
CA ASP A 79 -2.59 10.40 4.07
C ASP A 79 -2.61 9.28 3.01
N LEU A 80 -2.10 8.11 3.37
CA LEU A 80 -2.26 6.92 2.54
C LEU A 80 -3.71 6.42 2.64
N LYS A 81 -4.37 6.28 1.48
CA LYS A 81 -5.76 5.80 1.40
C LYS A 81 -5.98 4.92 0.18
N ILE A 82 -6.89 3.97 0.30
CA ILE A 82 -7.33 3.14 -0.82
C ILE A 82 -8.84 3.05 -0.87
N ARG A 83 -9.37 3.05 -2.09
CA ARG A 83 -10.76 2.74 -2.39
C ARG A 83 -10.82 1.71 -3.51
N VAL A 84 -11.62 0.67 -3.31
CA VAL A 84 -11.85 -0.35 -4.33
C VAL A 84 -13.36 -0.49 -4.51
N TRP A 85 -13.80 -0.60 -5.76
CA TRP A 85 -15.21 -0.77 -6.11
C TRP A 85 -15.37 -2.01 -6.99
N GLY A 86 -16.45 -2.73 -6.75
CA GLY A 86 -16.91 -3.86 -7.54
C GLY A 86 -18.42 -3.82 -7.71
N ASP A 87 -18.95 -4.80 -8.39
CA ASP A 87 -20.37 -4.97 -8.66
C ASP A 87 -21.24 -5.19 -7.41
N LYS A 88 -20.65 -5.75 -6.36
CA LYS A 88 -21.32 -6.05 -5.08
C LYS A 88 -21.14 -4.96 -4.03
N GLY A 89 -20.31 -3.97 -4.29
CA GLY A 89 -20.04 -2.90 -3.35
C GLY A 89 -18.61 -2.37 -3.44
N GLY A 90 -18.17 -1.72 -2.38
CA GLY A 90 -16.83 -1.16 -2.32
C GLY A 90 -16.26 -1.11 -0.91
N ILE A 91 -14.96 -0.87 -0.83
CA ILE A 91 -14.26 -0.66 0.42
C ILE A 91 -13.48 0.66 0.39
N GLU A 92 -13.33 1.26 1.55
CA GLU A 92 -12.48 2.43 1.76
C GLU A 92 -11.71 2.28 3.07
N TRP A 93 -10.40 2.46 2.99
CA TRP A 93 -9.51 2.47 4.14
C TRP A 93 -8.58 3.67 4.11
N LYS A 94 -8.23 4.19 5.30
CA LYS A 94 -7.31 5.33 5.48
C LYS A 94 -6.29 5.03 6.58
N HIS A 95 -5.05 5.40 6.32
CA HIS A 95 -3.95 5.28 7.27
C HIS A 95 -4.16 6.09 8.56
N SER A 96 -4.82 7.24 8.47
CA SER A 96 -5.13 8.09 9.63
C SER A 96 -6.13 7.46 10.61
N THR A 97 -6.89 6.43 10.16
CA THR A 97 -7.83 5.65 10.99
C THR A 97 -7.65 4.16 10.71
N PRO A 98 -6.45 3.57 11.01
CA PRO A 98 -6.02 2.28 10.46
C PRO A 98 -6.92 1.11 10.86
N ASN A 99 -7.58 1.21 12.02
CA ASN A 99 -8.46 0.16 12.54
C ASN A 99 -9.90 0.25 12.02
N THR A 100 -10.14 1.09 11.00
CA THR A 100 -11.47 1.33 10.47
C THR A 100 -11.51 1.04 8.98
N LEU A 101 -12.41 0.16 8.56
CA LEU A 101 -12.75 -0.08 7.17
C LEU A 101 -14.20 0.34 6.92
N ILE A 102 -14.44 1.12 5.89
CA ILE A 102 -15.80 1.41 5.41
C ILE A 102 -16.13 0.40 4.31
N HIS A 103 -17.14 -0.42 4.55
CA HIS A 103 -17.70 -1.35 3.58
C HIS A 103 -18.99 -0.77 3.02
N LYS A 104 -19.03 -0.55 1.72
CA LYS A 104 -20.14 0.06 1.00
C LYS A 104 -20.89 -1.04 0.26
N LEU A 105 -22.11 -1.32 0.64
CA LEU A 105 -22.96 -2.31 -0.01
C LEU A 105 -23.69 -1.70 -1.20
N SER A 106 -23.87 -2.48 -2.27
CA SER A 106 -24.62 -2.04 -3.46
C SER A 106 -26.11 -1.85 -3.20
N ASP A 107 -26.65 -2.59 -2.25
CA ASP A 107 -28.09 -2.67 -1.93
C ASP A 107 -28.40 -2.45 -0.43
N GLY A 108 -27.48 -1.82 0.30
CA GLY A 108 -27.63 -1.61 1.74
C GLY A 108 -26.85 -0.40 2.27
N PRO A 109 -26.96 -0.14 3.57
CA PRO A 109 -26.24 0.95 4.21
C PRO A 109 -24.74 0.69 4.24
N ASN A 110 -23.95 1.76 4.26
CA ASN A 110 -22.53 1.65 4.52
C ASN A 110 -22.28 1.09 5.92
N GLN A 111 -21.36 0.15 6.04
CA GLN A 111 -20.96 -0.47 7.29
C GLN A 111 -19.59 0.07 7.72
N ILE A 112 -19.42 0.29 9.01
CA ILE A 112 -18.13 0.62 9.61
C ILE A 112 -17.62 -0.63 10.31
N LEU A 113 -16.59 -1.25 9.77
CA LEU A 113 -15.94 -2.42 10.35
C LEU A 113 -14.71 -1.97 11.15
N ARG A 114 -14.54 -2.53 12.33
CA ARG A 114 -13.44 -2.22 13.24
C ARG A 114 -12.51 -3.42 13.39
N ALA A 115 -11.21 -3.20 13.31
CA ALA A 115 -10.25 -4.19 13.73
C ALA A 115 -10.26 -4.33 15.27
N GLY A 116 -10.05 -5.55 15.77
CA GLY A 116 -9.99 -5.85 17.20
C GLY A 116 -10.15 -7.35 17.47
N VAL A 117 -9.48 -7.87 18.48
CA VAL A 117 -9.48 -9.31 18.82
C VAL A 117 -10.85 -9.84 19.27
N ASP A 118 -11.79 -8.96 19.60
CA ASP A 118 -13.15 -9.26 20.04
C ASP A 118 -14.19 -9.32 18.91
N ASN A 119 -13.76 -9.10 17.65
CA ASN A 119 -14.68 -9.05 16.52
C ASN A 119 -14.77 -10.39 15.77
N SER A 120 -15.89 -11.08 15.92
CA SER A 120 -16.16 -12.39 15.30
C SER A 120 -16.34 -12.36 13.77
N TYR A 121 -16.49 -11.18 13.16
CA TYR A 121 -16.60 -11.03 11.69
C TYR A 121 -15.25 -10.93 10.98
N LEU A 122 -14.15 -10.81 11.71
CA LEU A 122 -12.82 -10.80 11.14
C LEU A 122 -12.38 -12.22 10.74
N SER A 123 -11.63 -12.31 9.65
CA SER A 123 -10.98 -13.57 9.27
C SER A 123 -9.88 -13.94 10.28
N ASP A 124 -9.49 -15.21 10.31
CA ASP A 124 -8.37 -15.69 11.13
C ASP A 124 -7.08 -14.94 10.82
N PHE A 125 -6.86 -14.58 9.55
CA PHE A 125 -5.76 -13.74 9.14
C PHE A 125 -5.78 -12.36 9.83
N ALA A 126 -6.92 -11.68 9.81
CA ALA A 126 -7.05 -10.37 10.44
C ALA A 126 -6.93 -10.46 11.97
N LEU A 127 -7.56 -11.47 12.59
CA LEU A 127 -7.45 -11.72 14.04
C LEU A 127 -6.01 -11.98 14.47
N ALA A 128 -5.25 -12.75 13.72
CA ALA A 128 -3.83 -13.01 14.01
C ALA A 128 -2.97 -11.73 14.01
N HIS A 129 -3.45 -10.67 13.37
CA HIS A 129 -2.75 -9.39 13.27
C HIS A 129 -3.31 -8.30 14.18
N CYS A 130 -4.37 -8.56 14.93
CA CYS A 130 -4.89 -7.71 16.00
C CYS A 130 -4.32 -8.12 17.36
N ARG A 131 -4.18 -7.18 18.28
CA ARG A 131 -3.72 -7.42 19.67
C ARG A 131 -4.65 -6.88 20.72
N THR A 132 -5.38 -5.82 20.41
CA THR A 132 -6.25 -5.13 21.34
C THR A 132 -7.72 -5.27 20.92
N PRO A 133 -8.67 -5.12 21.86
CA PRO A 133 -10.09 -5.03 21.52
C PRO A 133 -10.40 -3.79 20.68
N SER A 134 -11.54 -3.82 19.99
CA SER A 134 -12.04 -2.68 19.23
C SER A 134 -12.08 -1.39 20.05
N GLY A 135 -11.71 -0.27 19.43
CA GLY A 135 -11.65 1.03 20.08
C GLY A 135 -10.33 1.34 20.78
N HIS A 136 -9.44 0.37 20.92
CA HIS A 136 -8.07 0.61 21.37
C HIS A 136 -7.20 0.91 20.14
N PRO A 137 -6.31 1.92 20.19
CA PRO A 137 -5.49 2.28 19.04
C PRO A 137 -4.44 1.21 18.77
N GLU A 138 -4.44 0.69 17.55
CA GLU A 138 -3.35 -0.04 16.93
C GLU A 138 -3.01 0.67 15.62
N GLY A 139 -1.75 0.71 15.21
CA GLY A 139 -1.37 1.42 14.00
C GLY A 139 -0.01 1.02 13.48
N PHE A 140 0.79 2.03 13.14
CA PHE A 140 2.05 1.88 12.43
C PHE A 140 3.06 0.98 13.17
N ILE A 141 3.21 1.12 14.48
CA ILE A 141 4.15 0.36 15.29
C ILE A 141 3.75 -1.11 15.34
N GLU A 142 2.47 -1.39 15.58
CA GLU A 142 1.92 -2.75 15.64
C GLU A 142 1.98 -3.43 14.27
N ALA A 143 1.73 -2.69 13.18
CA ALA A 143 1.85 -3.20 11.82
C ALA A 143 3.30 -3.62 11.51
N PHE A 144 4.28 -2.80 11.87
CA PHE A 144 5.70 -3.19 11.76
C PHE A 144 6.04 -4.38 12.64
N ALA A 145 5.58 -4.40 13.88
CA ALA A 145 5.79 -5.54 14.77
C ALA A 145 5.22 -6.84 14.21
N ASN A 146 4.07 -6.78 13.50
CA ASN A 146 3.52 -7.94 12.80
C ASN A 146 4.46 -8.47 11.72
N ILE A 147 5.03 -7.61 10.88
CA ILE A 147 5.97 -8.00 9.83
C ILE A 147 7.17 -8.73 10.43
N TYR A 148 7.81 -8.15 11.45
CA TYR A 148 8.96 -8.77 12.12
C TYR A 148 8.59 -10.09 12.79
N ARG A 149 7.44 -10.17 13.44
CA ARG A 149 6.95 -11.42 14.06
C ARG A 149 6.76 -12.51 13.01
N ASN A 150 6.08 -12.19 11.91
CA ASN A 150 5.78 -13.16 10.85
C ASN A 150 7.06 -13.67 10.19
N PHE A 151 8.02 -12.78 9.94
CA PHE A 151 9.35 -13.17 9.45
C PHE A 151 10.07 -14.07 10.46
N ALA A 152 10.03 -13.74 11.76
CA ALA A 152 10.66 -14.57 12.79
C ALA A 152 10.05 -15.97 12.86
N TYR A 153 8.73 -16.11 12.73
CA TYR A 153 8.06 -17.42 12.62
C TYR A 153 8.54 -18.20 11.40
N SER A 154 8.67 -17.55 10.26
CA SER A 154 9.20 -18.20 9.06
C SER A 154 10.63 -18.72 9.26
N VAL A 155 11.50 -17.95 9.93
CA VAL A 155 12.86 -18.39 10.26
C VAL A 155 12.85 -19.59 11.21
N VAL A 156 12.03 -19.58 12.25
CA VAL A 156 11.89 -20.70 13.18
C VAL A 156 11.39 -21.94 12.45
N ASN A 157 10.34 -21.83 11.64
CA ASN A 157 9.80 -22.93 10.87
C ASN A 157 10.84 -23.51 9.90
N PHE A 158 11.64 -22.66 9.25
CA PHE A 158 12.74 -23.12 8.40
C PHE A 158 13.78 -23.95 9.17
N ILE A 159 14.18 -23.48 10.36
CA ILE A 159 15.14 -24.21 11.23
C ILE A 159 14.56 -25.55 11.69
N GLU A 160 13.27 -25.56 12.04
CA GLU A 160 12.56 -26.76 12.52
C GLU A 160 12.06 -27.65 11.40
N LYS A 161 12.28 -27.31 10.13
CA LYS A 161 11.79 -28.00 8.92
C LYS A 161 10.28 -28.19 8.91
N LYS A 162 9.57 -27.16 9.31
CA LYS A 162 8.09 -27.07 9.27
C LYS A 162 7.65 -26.17 8.12
N ASP A 163 6.44 -26.41 7.62
CA ASP A 163 5.80 -25.51 6.66
C ASP A 163 5.40 -24.19 7.32
N ASN A 164 5.44 -23.11 6.53
CA ASN A 164 4.94 -21.83 6.96
C ASN A 164 3.40 -21.81 6.89
N ASP A 165 2.77 -21.25 7.92
CA ASP A 165 1.35 -20.95 7.89
C ASP A 165 1.15 -19.65 7.11
N SER A 166 0.27 -19.66 6.10
CA SER A 166 -0.07 -18.50 5.26
C SER A 166 -0.70 -17.34 6.03
N ILE A 167 -1.15 -17.58 7.26
CA ILE A 167 -1.62 -16.53 8.18
C ILE A 167 -0.49 -15.53 8.53
N TYR A 168 0.78 -15.97 8.53
CA TYR A 168 1.93 -15.14 8.88
C TYR A 168 2.65 -14.64 7.62
N ASP A 169 1.93 -13.85 6.83
CA ASP A 169 2.46 -13.22 5.62
C ASP A 169 3.40 -12.04 5.93
N TYR A 170 4.40 -11.83 5.08
CA TYR A 170 5.31 -10.68 5.11
C TYR A 170 5.89 -10.44 3.71
N PRO A 171 6.31 -9.20 3.38
CA PRO A 171 6.89 -8.89 2.08
C PRO A 171 8.19 -9.66 1.81
N THR A 172 8.28 -10.23 0.63
CA THR A 172 9.42 -11.02 0.16
C THR A 172 10.36 -10.22 -0.75
N VAL A 173 11.46 -10.83 -1.17
CA VAL A 173 12.36 -10.22 -2.16
C VAL A 173 11.69 -10.04 -3.52
N GLU A 174 10.76 -10.91 -3.88
CA GLU A 174 9.94 -10.82 -5.09
C GLU A 174 9.05 -9.57 -5.08
N ASP A 175 8.44 -9.27 -3.92
CA ASP A 175 7.65 -8.04 -3.75
C ASP A 175 8.52 -6.80 -3.88
N GLY A 176 9.72 -6.84 -3.31
CA GLY A 176 10.72 -5.77 -3.45
C GLY A 176 11.15 -5.57 -4.90
N TYR A 177 11.48 -6.65 -5.62
CA TYR A 177 11.86 -6.61 -7.03
C TYR A 177 10.71 -6.06 -7.89
N ARG A 178 9.49 -6.49 -7.63
CA ARG A 178 8.31 -6.01 -8.33
C ARG A 178 8.07 -4.51 -8.08
N GLY A 179 8.27 -4.04 -6.87
CA GLY A 179 8.22 -2.61 -6.55
C GLY A 179 9.22 -1.79 -7.37
N MET A 180 10.43 -2.30 -7.58
CA MET A 180 11.44 -1.64 -8.43
C MET A 180 11.02 -1.62 -9.90
N LYS A 181 10.49 -2.73 -10.44
CA LYS A 181 9.95 -2.77 -11.81
C LYS A 181 8.83 -1.74 -12.02
N PHE A 182 7.93 -1.61 -11.03
CA PHE A 182 6.87 -0.60 -11.09
C PHE A 182 7.45 0.81 -11.22
N ILE A 183 8.46 1.16 -10.43
CA ILE A 183 9.11 2.48 -10.50
C ILE A 183 9.78 2.71 -11.85
N ASP A 184 10.49 1.72 -12.38
CA ASP A 184 11.14 1.84 -13.69
C ASP A 184 10.09 2.06 -14.80
N ALA A 185 8.97 1.32 -14.76
CA ALA A 185 7.86 1.50 -15.69
C ALA A 185 7.20 2.89 -15.57
N VAL A 186 7.04 3.42 -14.34
CA VAL A 186 6.53 4.78 -14.13
C VAL A 186 7.45 5.82 -14.77
N ILE A 187 8.76 5.72 -14.55
CA ILE A 187 9.72 6.67 -15.13
C ILE A 187 9.72 6.59 -16.66
N GLU A 188 9.71 5.38 -17.21
CA GLU A 188 9.69 5.17 -18.66
C GLU A 188 8.42 5.71 -19.29
N SER A 189 7.26 5.35 -18.75
CA SER A 189 5.97 5.82 -19.23
C SER A 189 5.84 7.35 -19.18
N SER A 190 6.35 7.99 -18.13
CA SER A 190 6.31 9.46 -18.04
C SER A 190 7.20 10.15 -19.07
N LYS A 191 8.31 9.51 -19.49
CA LYS A 191 9.21 10.03 -20.53
C LYS A 191 8.60 9.87 -21.93
N THR A 192 8.05 8.69 -22.20
CA THR A 192 7.52 8.35 -23.54
C THR A 192 6.08 8.83 -23.75
N SER A 193 5.34 9.07 -22.67
CA SER A 193 3.88 9.32 -22.69
C SER A 193 3.09 8.14 -23.27
N GLU A 194 3.57 6.92 -23.06
CA GLU A 194 2.98 5.69 -23.56
C GLU A 194 2.68 4.70 -22.41
N TRP A 195 1.74 3.78 -22.67
CA TRP A 195 1.49 2.66 -21.77
C TRP A 195 2.69 1.74 -21.72
N THR A 196 3.19 1.50 -20.50
CA THR A 196 4.39 0.68 -20.24
C THR A 196 4.02 -0.54 -19.40
N ASN A 197 4.59 -1.71 -19.71
CA ASN A 197 4.41 -2.94 -18.94
C ASN A 197 5.24 -2.91 -17.65
N VAL A 198 4.70 -3.56 -16.60
CA VAL A 198 5.34 -3.69 -15.28
C VAL A 198 5.96 -5.07 -15.09
#